data_b89f8bc731d31c2ae0a4b0717f3e1475
#
_entry.id   b89f8bc731d31c2ae0a4b0717f3e1475
#
_cell.length_a   1.000
_cell.length_b   1.000
_cell.length_c   1.000
_cell.angle_alpha   90.00
_cell.angle_beta   90.00
_cell.angle_gamma   90.00
#
_symmetry.space_group_name_H-M   'P 1'
#
loop_
_entity.id
_entity.type
_entity.pdbx_description
1 polymer ?
#
loop_
_entity_poly.entity_id
_entity_poly.type
_entity_poly.pdbx_seq_one_letter_code
_entity_poly.pdbx_strand_id
1 'polypeptide(L)'
;MKRSWFKSVWMVALCASFGMAQAQDKAIKFATQNPKGHPIVVGMEKFKELVETKSAGKIKVSLFPGGALGSDQANVAALQGGTLEMVSMNSGILANQVKEFAIFDFPFMFGSEAEADAVLDGAFGQKMHKMLTDKGLIGLTYFELGFRQITNSKRAITKVEDLDGLKLRVIPNPINVDWVKALGANPTPLPFPEVYSALEQRAIDGQENPESVIAANKFYEVQKHMVLSNHQYNPQSILISKKFWDGLNADQQKIIAQAAQEAAKFQRAQARAAVAIAQDTLKKNGMQISTFSPAELSKLRDKLRPVTAKYGVTVGQDLVKELQSDLDKFRSSTKKK
;
A
#
# COMPACT_ATOMS: atom_id res chain seq x y z
N MET A 1 -46.55 81.85 17.49
CA MET A 1 -45.18 81.42 17.87
C MET A 1 -45.23 80.26 18.78
N LYS A 2 -45.05 79.02 18.27
CA LYS A 2 -44.78 77.85 19.06
C LYS A 2 -43.89 76.93 18.25
N ARG A 3 -42.62 76.77 18.64
CA ARG A 3 -41.62 75.84 18.10
C ARG A 3 -41.90 74.43 18.67
N SER A 4 -42.16 73.45 17.83
CA SER A 4 -42.17 72.04 18.19
C SER A 4 -40.81 71.40 17.89
N TRP A 5 -40.20 70.83 18.86
CA TRP A 5 -38.96 70.09 18.72
C TRP A 5 -39.27 68.63 18.38
N PHE A 6 -38.90 68.14 17.20
CA PHE A 6 -38.88 66.73 16.87
C PHE A 6 -37.56 66.10 17.32
N LYS A 7 -37.63 65.21 18.28
CA LYS A 7 -36.49 64.37 18.68
C LYS A 7 -36.46 63.16 17.76
N SER A 8 -35.46 63.08 16.86
CA SER A 8 -35.16 61.92 16.03
C SER A 8 -34.38 60.92 16.86
N VAL A 9 -34.97 59.75 17.18
CA VAL A 9 -34.31 58.59 17.78
C VAL A 9 -33.66 57.83 16.65
N TRP A 10 -32.34 57.83 16.59
CA TRP A 10 -31.55 56.96 15.67
C TRP A 10 -31.43 55.58 16.35
N MET A 11 -32.14 54.60 15.78
CA MET A 11 -32.01 53.18 16.16
C MET A 11 -30.86 52.58 15.35
N VAL A 12 -29.71 52.40 16.00
CA VAL A 12 -28.55 51.70 15.40
C VAL A 12 -28.85 50.20 15.48
N ALA A 13 -29.26 49.63 14.36
CA ALA A 13 -29.35 48.18 14.15
C ALA A 13 -27.92 47.61 13.99
N LEU A 14 -27.40 47.05 15.07
CA LEU A 14 -26.14 46.31 15.04
C LEU A 14 -26.38 44.95 14.35
N CYS A 15 -26.21 44.90 13.05
CA CYS A 15 -26.17 43.61 12.31
C CYS A 15 -24.93 42.87 12.72
N ALA A 16 -25.06 41.94 13.68
CA ALA A 16 -24.06 40.92 13.94
C ALA A 16 -23.95 39.98 12.75
N SER A 17 -23.07 40.34 11.82
CA SER A 17 -22.66 39.44 10.73
C SER A 17 -21.87 38.28 11.37
N PHE A 18 -22.55 37.21 11.73
CA PHE A 18 -21.90 35.92 11.90
C PHE A 18 -21.31 35.54 10.54
N GLY A 19 -20.06 35.86 10.35
CA GLY A 19 -19.27 35.33 9.24
C GLY A 19 -19.23 33.83 9.41
N MET A 20 -20.13 33.12 8.71
CA MET A 20 -19.91 31.70 8.43
C MET A 20 -18.60 31.64 7.67
N ALA A 21 -17.54 31.23 8.34
CA ALA A 21 -16.32 30.83 7.67
C ALA A 21 -16.73 29.70 6.72
N GLN A 22 -16.94 30.05 5.43
CA GLN A 22 -17.13 29.07 4.39
C GLN A 22 -15.87 28.20 4.40
N ALA A 23 -16.02 26.97 4.87
CA ALA A 23 -14.95 25.99 4.81
C ALA A 23 -14.56 25.87 3.33
N GLN A 24 -13.36 26.36 3.00
CA GLN A 24 -12.85 26.35 1.63
C GLN A 24 -12.88 24.93 1.09
N ASP A 25 -13.46 24.72 -0.08
CA ASP A 25 -13.50 23.44 -0.75
C ASP A 25 -12.07 22.88 -0.90
N LYS A 26 -11.89 21.62 -0.54
CA LYS A 26 -10.61 20.94 -0.64
C LYS A 26 -10.63 19.93 -1.78
N ALA A 27 -9.54 19.81 -2.49
CA ALA A 27 -9.37 18.82 -3.55
C ALA A 27 -8.23 17.86 -3.18
N ILE A 28 -8.47 16.58 -3.35
CA ILE A 28 -7.51 15.51 -3.10
C ILE A 28 -7.25 14.78 -4.42
N LYS A 29 -6.01 14.82 -4.90
CA LYS A 29 -5.51 13.89 -5.92
C LYS A 29 -5.01 12.66 -5.19
N PHE A 30 -5.54 11.48 -5.53
CA PHE A 30 -5.20 10.22 -4.92
C PHE A 30 -4.63 9.27 -5.98
N ALA A 31 -3.33 8.97 -5.90
CA ALA A 31 -2.58 8.20 -6.87
C ALA A 31 -2.32 6.76 -6.43
N THR A 32 -2.14 5.85 -7.38
CA THR A 32 -1.63 4.49 -7.17
C THR A 32 -1.02 3.93 -8.45
N GLN A 33 -0.12 2.93 -8.31
CA GLN A 33 0.44 2.18 -9.44
C GLN A 33 -0.56 1.17 -10.03
N ASN A 34 -1.57 0.78 -9.26
CA ASN A 34 -2.52 -0.24 -9.68
C ASN A 34 -3.53 0.31 -10.70
N PRO A 35 -3.88 -0.44 -11.76
CA PRO A 35 -4.79 0.00 -12.81
C PRO A 35 -6.25 0.01 -12.35
N LYS A 36 -7.12 0.68 -13.10
CA LYS A 36 -8.57 0.69 -12.87
C LYS A 36 -9.12 -0.75 -12.84
N GLY A 37 -10.03 -1.01 -11.90
CA GLY A 37 -10.62 -2.34 -11.66
C GLY A 37 -9.81 -3.22 -10.69
N HIS A 38 -8.56 -2.87 -10.37
CA HIS A 38 -7.81 -3.57 -9.32
C HIS A 38 -8.41 -3.27 -7.93
N PRO A 39 -8.43 -4.24 -6.97
CA PRO A 39 -9.00 -4.05 -5.63
C PRO A 39 -8.50 -2.81 -4.87
N ILE A 40 -7.26 -2.38 -5.08
CA ILE A 40 -6.74 -1.12 -4.52
C ILE A 40 -7.55 0.07 -5.03
N VAL A 41 -7.80 0.13 -6.35
CA VAL A 41 -8.57 1.25 -6.94
C VAL A 41 -10.03 1.19 -6.50
N VAL A 42 -10.62 0.00 -6.37
CA VAL A 42 -11.97 -0.18 -5.81
C VAL A 42 -12.05 0.35 -4.38
N GLY A 43 -11.01 0.13 -3.56
CA GLY A 43 -10.89 0.74 -2.23
C GLY A 43 -10.75 2.26 -2.26
N MET A 44 -10.01 2.80 -3.23
CA MET A 44 -9.88 4.25 -3.44
C MET A 44 -11.21 4.88 -3.89
N GLU A 45 -11.99 4.19 -4.72
CA GLU A 45 -13.35 4.59 -5.12
C GLU A 45 -14.26 4.64 -3.90
N LYS A 46 -14.18 3.66 -3.01
CA LYS A 46 -14.92 3.65 -1.74
C LYS A 46 -14.50 4.80 -0.81
N PHE A 47 -13.21 5.07 -0.70
CA PHE A 47 -12.69 6.23 0.04
C PHE A 47 -13.25 7.54 -0.52
N LYS A 48 -13.23 7.72 -1.85
CA LYS A 48 -13.80 8.89 -2.52
C LYS A 48 -15.28 9.07 -2.18
N GLU A 49 -16.08 8.02 -2.33
CA GLU A 49 -17.52 8.02 -2.00
C GLU A 49 -17.75 8.48 -0.56
N LEU A 50 -17.01 7.90 0.40
CA LEU A 50 -17.15 8.19 1.82
C LEU A 50 -16.75 9.64 2.15
N VAL A 51 -15.62 10.13 1.62
CA VAL A 51 -15.14 11.50 1.87
C VAL A 51 -16.12 12.52 1.28
N GLU A 52 -16.54 12.35 0.01
CA GLU A 52 -17.44 13.29 -0.66
C GLU A 52 -18.80 13.33 0.02
N THR A 53 -19.33 12.17 0.44
CA THR A 53 -20.61 12.08 1.17
C THR A 53 -20.52 12.70 2.57
N LYS A 54 -19.54 12.30 3.38
CA LYS A 54 -19.38 12.79 4.76
C LYS A 54 -19.06 14.28 4.84
N SER A 55 -18.40 14.83 3.82
CA SER A 55 -18.10 16.26 3.72
C SER A 55 -19.20 17.09 3.07
N ALA A 56 -20.34 16.48 2.70
CA ALA A 56 -21.40 17.12 1.90
C ALA A 56 -20.84 17.79 0.62
N GLY A 57 -19.88 17.12 -0.02
CA GLY A 57 -19.24 17.58 -1.25
C GLY A 57 -18.18 18.67 -1.09
N LYS A 58 -17.84 19.10 0.13
CA LYS A 58 -16.81 20.12 0.39
C LYS A 58 -15.38 19.62 0.20
N ILE A 59 -15.18 18.29 0.21
CA ILE A 59 -13.89 17.68 -0.12
C ILE A 59 -14.10 16.82 -1.36
N LYS A 60 -13.41 17.14 -2.45
CA LYS A 60 -13.47 16.40 -3.72
C LYS A 60 -12.26 15.49 -3.85
N VAL A 61 -12.46 14.27 -4.34
CA VAL A 61 -11.39 13.29 -4.55
C VAL A 61 -11.30 12.91 -6.02
N SER A 62 -10.13 13.11 -6.63
CA SER A 62 -9.82 12.68 -7.98
C SER A 62 -8.82 11.53 -7.94
N LEU A 63 -9.14 10.41 -8.60
CA LEU A 63 -8.32 9.20 -8.60
C LEU A 63 -7.39 9.17 -9.81
N PHE A 64 -6.14 8.78 -9.57
CA PHE A 64 -5.09 8.64 -10.59
C PHE A 64 -4.47 7.24 -10.54
N PRO A 65 -5.15 6.22 -11.12
CA PRO A 65 -4.68 4.84 -11.16
C PRO A 65 -3.60 4.63 -12.23
N GLY A 66 -2.96 3.45 -12.19
CA GLY A 66 -2.05 2.97 -13.23
C GLY A 66 -0.74 3.74 -13.36
N GLY A 67 -0.25 4.37 -12.30
CA GLY A 67 0.98 5.13 -12.34
C GLY A 67 0.89 6.45 -13.12
N ALA A 68 -0.32 6.97 -13.35
CA ALA A 68 -0.56 8.19 -14.14
C ALA A 68 0.20 9.43 -13.62
N LEU A 69 0.56 9.47 -12.34
CA LEU A 69 1.34 10.55 -11.72
C LEU A 69 2.80 10.14 -11.42
N GLY A 70 3.32 9.14 -12.11
CA GLY A 70 4.71 8.67 -11.99
C GLY A 70 4.90 7.50 -11.05
N SER A 71 6.17 7.14 -10.78
CA SER A 71 6.55 6.03 -9.92
C SER A 71 6.24 6.29 -8.43
N ASP A 72 6.30 5.26 -7.59
CA ASP A 72 6.13 5.42 -6.14
C ASP A 72 7.13 6.41 -5.53
N GLN A 73 8.39 6.40 -5.97
CA GLN A 73 9.41 7.35 -5.51
C GLN A 73 9.04 8.80 -5.89
N ALA A 74 8.56 9.02 -7.12
CA ALA A 74 8.10 10.33 -7.57
C ALA A 74 6.87 10.79 -6.75
N ASN A 75 5.95 9.87 -6.44
CA ASN A 75 4.78 10.18 -5.63
C ASN A 75 5.14 10.53 -4.18
N VAL A 76 6.15 9.86 -3.57
CA VAL A 76 6.65 10.26 -2.25
C VAL A 76 7.20 11.69 -2.28
N ALA A 77 8.02 12.03 -3.26
CA ALA A 77 8.56 13.38 -3.40
C ALA A 77 7.44 14.42 -3.61
N ALA A 78 6.41 14.08 -4.40
CA ALA A 78 5.25 14.94 -4.65
C ALA A 78 4.40 15.17 -3.38
N LEU A 79 4.20 14.14 -2.54
CA LEU A 79 3.55 14.27 -1.22
C LEU A 79 4.34 15.20 -0.30
N GLN A 80 5.65 14.99 -0.19
CA GLN A 80 6.55 15.81 0.63
C GLN A 80 6.59 17.27 0.13
N GLY A 81 6.58 17.45 -1.18
CA GLY A 81 6.47 18.76 -1.84
C GLY A 81 5.12 19.43 -1.66
N GLY A 82 4.04 18.66 -1.45
CA GLY A 82 2.65 19.14 -1.34
C GLY A 82 1.99 19.38 -2.71
N THR A 83 2.51 18.76 -3.78
CA THR A 83 1.94 18.82 -5.13
C THR A 83 1.01 17.64 -5.43
N LEU A 84 1.05 16.61 -4.59
CA LEU A 84 0.13 15.47 -4.53
C LEU A 84 -0.42 15.38 -3.10
N GLU A 85 -1.72 15.12 -2.97
CA GLU A 85 -2.35 15.05 -1.65
C GLU A 85 -2.32 13.64 -1.07
N MET A 86 -2.61 12.58 -1.85
CA MET A 86 -2.67 11.21 -1.32
C MET A 86 -2.08 10.18 -2.29
N VAL A 87 -1.57 9.08 -1.72
CA VAL A 87 -1.10 7.90 -2.46
C VAL A 87 -1.44 6.60 -1.73
N SER A 88 -1.72 5.55 -2.50
CA SER A 88 -1.65 4.15 -2.06
C SER A 88 -0.40 3.52 -2.67
N MET A 89 0.52 3.05 -1.83
CA MET A 89 1.81 2.51 -2.29
C MET A 89 2.32 1.40 -1.39
N ASN A 90 3.20 0.55 -1.94
CA ASN A 90 3.88 -0.49 -1.17
C ASN A 90 4.61 0.09 0.05
N SER A 91 4.31 -0.44 1.24
CA SER A 91 4.89 0.05 2.49
C SER A 91 6.42 -0.12 2.55
N GLY A 92 6.96 -1.21 1.97
CA GLY A 92 8.41 -1.47 1.95
C GLY A 92 9.23 -0.42 1.19
N ILE A 93 8.64 0.27 0.20
CA ILE A 93 9.31 1.36 -0.53
C ILE A 93 9.66 2.54 0.40
N LEU A 94 8.89 2.72 1.47
CA LEU A 94 9.14 3.77 2.45
C LEU A 94 10.42 3.55 3.28
N ALA A 95 11.07 2.39 3.15
CA ALA A 95 12.39 2.15 3.72
C ALA A 95 13.45 3.15 3.23
N ASN A 96 13.25 3.76 2.06
CA ASN A 96 14.09 4.84 1.54
C ASN A 96 13.93 6.15 2.34
N GLN A 97 12.86 6.31 3.11
CA GLN A 97 12.59 7.47 3.97
C GLN A 97 12.86 7.16 5.45
N VAL A 98 12.45 5.96 5.87
CA VAL A 98 12.53 5.44 7.24
C VAL A 98 12.92 3.96 7.14
N LYS A 99 14.18 3.64 7.44
CA LYS A 99 14.76 2.29 7.24
C LYS A 99 13.96 1.15 7.87
N GLU A 100 13.23 1.46 8.94
CA GLU A 100 12.38 0.53 9.68
C GLU A 100 11.28 -0.07 8.79
N PHE A 101 10.84 0.64 7.75
CA PHE A 101 9.83 0.15 6.80
C PHE A 101 10.31 -1.04 5.96
N ALA A 102 11.62 -1.34 5.91
CA ALA A 102 12.12 -2.57 5.29
C ALA A 102 11.55 -3.84 5.95
N ILE A 103 11.04 -3.75 7.19
CA ILE A 103 10.39 -4.87 7.90
C ILE A 103 9.17 -5.41 7.13
N PHE A 104 8.46 -4.56 6.37
CA PHE A 104 7.30 -4.99 5.56
C PHE A 104 7.68 -5.82 4.33
N ASP A 105 8.97 -5.86 3.97
CA ASP A 105 9.50 -6.69 2.90
C ASP A 105 10.22 -7.95 3.44
N PHE A 106 10.10 -8.26 4.75
CA PHE A 106 10.68 -9.47 5.32
C PHE A 106 9.98 -10.71 4.76
N PRO A 107 10.73 -11.66 4.15
CA PRO A 107 10.15 -12.92 3.71
C PRO A 107 9.49 -13.69 4.85
N PHE A 108 8.29 -14.22 4.58
CA PHE A 108 7.52 -15.06 5.50
C PHE A 108 7.22 -14.43 6.88
N MET A 109 7.18 -13.10 6.95
CA MET A 109 6.86 -12.39 8.19
C MET A 109 5.43 -12.69 8.66
N PHE A 110 4.46 -12.62 7.77
CA PHE A 110 3.07 -12.99 8.04
C PHE A 110 2.76 -14.37 7.48
N GLY A 111 2.03 -15.17 8.24
CA GLY A 111 1.55 -16.49 7.82
C GLY A 111 0.13 -16.48 7.26
N SER A 112 -0.61 -15.39 7.48
CA SER A 112 -1.97 -15.21 6.98
C SER A 112 -2.37 -13.74 6.93
N GLU A 113 -3.44 -13.43 6.21
CA GLU A 113 -4.04 -12.09 6.15
C GLU A 113 -4.54 -11.64 7.53
N ALA A 114 -5.03 -12.58 8.35
CA ALA A 114 -5.50 -12.27 9.70
C ALA A 114 -4.35 -11.86 10.65
N GLU A 115 -3.16 -12.45 10.50
CA GLU A 115 -1.95 -12.00 11.20
C GLU A 115 -1.57 -10.58 10.78
N ALA A 116 -1.62 -10.30 9.47
CA ALA A 116 -1.33 -8.98 8.93
C ALA A 116 -2.33 -7.94 9.46
N ASP A 117 -3.63 -8.25 9.45
CA ASP A 117 -4.67 -7.37 10.00
C ASP A 117 -4.41 -7.03 11.47
N ALA A 118 -4.13 -8.03 12.30
CA ALA A 118 -3.92 -7.84 13.74
C ALA A 118 -2.73 -6.92 14.03
N VAL A 119 -1.65 -7.03 13.26
CA VAL A 119 -0.44 -6.22 13.43
C VAL A 119 -0.62 -4.81 12.84
N LEU A 120 -1.14 -4.71 11.62
CA LEU A 120 -1.22 -3.44 10.89
C LEU A 120 -2.28 -2.49 11.46
N ASP A 121 -3.40 -3.03 11.96
CA ASP A 121 -4.46 -2.25 12.60
C ASP A 121 -4.14 -1.96 14.07
N GLY A 122 -3.16 -2.66 14.64
CA GLY A 122 -2.71 -2.54 16.01
C GLY A 122 -1.73 -1.38 16.26
N ALA A 123 -1.16 -1.38 17.47
CA ALA A 123 -0.20 -0.37 17.91
C ALA A 123 1.07 -0.36 17.05
N PHE A 124 1.51 -1.53 16.57
CA PHE A 124 2.67 -1.65 15.70
C PHE A 124 2.49 -0.87 14.39
N GLY A 125 1.39 -1.11 13.66
CA GLY A 125 1.12 -0.41 12.39
C GLY A 125 0.98 1.10 12.59
N GLN A 126 0.33 1.55 13.66
CA GLN A 126 0.22 2.97 14.01
C GLN A 126 1.59 3.59 14.32
N LYS A 127 2.44 2.89 15.08
CA LYS A 127 3.82 3.30 15.36
C LYS A 127 4.62 3.46 14.08
N MET A 128 4.53 2.50 13.16
CA MET A 128 5.23 2.59 11.87
C MET A 128 4.80 3.84 11.09
N HIS A 129 3.50 4.08 10.94
CA HIS A 129 3.01 5.29 10.26
C HIS A 129 3.44 6.58 10.95
N LYS A 130 3.50 6.61 12.30
CA LYS A 130 3.97 7.78 13.05
C LYS A 130 5.41 8.16 12.72
N MET A 131 6.28 7.19 12.41
CA MET A 131 7.67 7.46 12.03
C MET A 131 7.79 8.27 10.73
N LEU A 132 6.75 8.31 9.90
CA LEU A 132 6.74 9.05 8.64
C LEU A 132 6.47 10.55 8.83
N THR A 133 5.99 10.97 10.00
CA THR A 133 5.53 12.34 10.23
C THR A 133 6.65 13.36 10.02
N ASP A 134 7.86 13.07 10.52
CA ASP A 134 9.04 13.94 10.35
C ASP A 134 9.60 13.93 8.92
N LYS A 135 9.08 13.02 8.08
CA LYS A 135 9.38 12.94 6.63
C LYS A 135 8.32 13.65 5.77
N GLY A 136 7.42 14.41 6.40
CA GLY A 136 6.38 15.15 5.68
C GLY A 136 5.21 14.28 5.18
N LEU A 137 5.03 13.10 5.74
CA LEU A 137 4.01 12.11 5.37
C LEU A 137 3.16 11.73 6.58
N ILE A 138 1.85 11.62 6.38
CA ILE A 138 0.92 11.10 7.39
C ILE A 138 0.35 9.78 6.87
N GLY A 139 0.52 8.71 7.64
CA GLY A 139 -0.11 7.42 7.37
C GLY A 139 -1.52 7.36 7.95
N LEU A 140 -2.50 7.03 7.13
CA LEU A 140 -3.91 6.98 7.55
C LEU A 140 -4.35 5.56 7.90
N THR A 141 -3.98 4.58 7.07
CA THR A 141 -4.33 3.18 7.22
C THR A 141 -3.51 2.31 6.26
N TYR A 142 -3.73 0.99 6.31
CA TYR A 142 -3.16 0.04 5.35
C TYR A 142 -4.25 -0.63 4.53
N PHE A 143 -4.08 -0.63 3.19
CA PHE A 143 -4.79 -1.50 2.27
C PHE A 143 -4.00 -2.80 2.09
N GLU A 144 -4.62 -3.80 1.48
CA GLU A 144 -4.01 -5.09 1.18
C GLU A 144 -3.72 -5.22 -0.31
N LEU A 145 -2.45 -5.43 -0.67
CA LEU A 145 -2.11 -5.93 -2.01
C LEU A 145 -2.18 -7.45 -2.03
N GLY A 146 -1.75 -8.10 -0.96
CA GLY A 146 -1.81 -9.54 -0.74
C GLY A 146 -0.45 -10.23 -0.71
N PHE A 147 -0.48 -11.57 -0.67
CA PHE A 147 0.72 -12.40 -0.76
C PHE A 147 1.28 -12.44 -2.17
N ARG A 148 2.60 -12.41 -2.28
CA ARG A 148 3.33 -12.31 -3.54
C ARG A 148 3.76 -13.67 -4.05
N GLN A 149 3.63 -13.84 -5.37
CA GLN A 149 3.96 -15.04 -6.13
C GLN A 149 5.05 -14.71 -7.15
N ILE A 150 5.89 -15.68 -7.52
CA ILE A 150 6.96 -15.48 -8.49
C ILE A 150 6.49 -15.95 -9.87
N THR A 151 6.64 -15.09 -10.89
CA THR A 151 6.38 -15.47 -12.29
C THR A 151 7.65 -15.44 -13.12
N ASN A 152 7.70 -16.23 -14.20
CA ASN A 152 8.75 -16.15 -15.20
C ASN A 152 8.28 -16.67 -16.57
N SER A 153 9.07 -16.35 -17.61
CA SER A 153 8.81 -16.78 -19.00
C SER A 153 9.58 -18.03 -19.41
N LYS A 154 10.47 -18.58 -18.57
CA LYS A 154 11.48 -19.59 -18.94
C LYS A 154 11.05 -21.03 -18.63
N ARG A 155 10.63 -21.30 -17.40
CA ARG A 155 10.37 -22.66 -16.89
C ARG A 155 9.42 -22.70 -15.70
N ALA A 156 8.78 -23.83 -15.52
CA ALA A 156 8.06 -24.11 -14.28
C ALA A 156 9.04 -24.15 -13.10
N ILE A 157 8.61 -23.62 -11.96
CA ILE A 157 9.37 -23.64 -10.70
C ILE A 157 8.65 -24.61 -9.77
N THR A 158 9.30 -25.71 -9.40
CA THR A 158 8.80 -26.73 -8.47
C THR A 158 9.74 -26.96 -7.30
N LYS A 159 10.99 -26.57 -7.43
CA LYS A 159 12.03 -26.61 -6.40
C LYS A 159 12.79 -25.29 -6.36
N VAL A 160 13.45 -25.00 -5.24
CA VAL A 160 14.15 -23.72 -5.04
C VAL A 160 15.24 -23.47 -6.07
N GLU A 161 15.94 -24.53 -6.51
CA GLU A 161 17.01 -24.45 -7.53
C GLU A 161 16.49 -24.05 -8.91
N ASP A 162 15.19 -24.20 -9.21
CA ASP A 162 14.62 -23.74 -10.48
C ASP A 162 14.64 -22.20 -10.62
N LEU A 163 14.89 -21.48 -9.51
CA LEU A 163 15.08 -20.02 -9.52
C LEU A 163 16.47 -19.60 -9.95
N ASP A 164 17.45 -20.52 -9.92
CA ASP A 164 18.85 -20.22 -10.18
C ASP A 164 19.06 -19.59 -11.55
N GLY A 165 19.82 -18.49 -11.60
CA GLY A 165 20.15 -17.73 -12.79
C GLY A 165 19.03 -16.90 -13.41
N LEU A 166 17.76 -16.99 -12.94
CA LEU A 166 16.67 -16.18 -13.46
C LEU A 166 16.90 -14.69 -13.15
N LYS A 167 16.71 -13.84 -14.16
CA LYS A 167 16.69 -12.39 -13.99
C LYS A 167 15.31 -11.97 -13.46
N LEU A 168 15.21 -11.71 -12.16
CA LEU A 168 13.93 -11.37 -11.52
C LEU A 168 13.88 -9.88 -11.18
N ARG A 169 12.86 -9.20 -11.69
CA ARG A 169 12.57 -7.86 -11.24
C ARG A 169 12.07 -7.88 -9.80
N VAL A 170 12.58 -6.96 -9.03
CA VAL A 170 12.16 -6.72 -7.64
C VAL A 170 11.80 -5.25 -7.41
N ILE A 171 11.03 -4.99 -6.36
CA ILE A 171 10.80 -3.64 -5.86
C ILE A 171 12.15 -3.04 -5.45
N PRO A 172 12.45 -1.76 -5.79
CA PRO A 172 13.71 -1.08 -5.44
C PRO A 172 13.86 -0.88 -3.92
N ASN A 173 14.20 -1.95 -3.22
CA ASN A 173 14.56 -1.99 -1.80
C ASN A 173 15.70 -3.02 -1.63
N PRO A 174 16.79 -2.69 -0.91
CA PRO A 174 17.93 -3.58 -0.75
C PRO A 174 17.62 -4.99 -0.25
N ILE A 175 16.64 -5.16 0.64
CA ILE A 175 16.25 -6.48 1.12
C ILE A 175 15.70 -7.35 -0.04
N ASN A 176 14.96 -6.76 -0.98
CA ASN A 176 14.41 -7.48 -2.13
C ASN A 176 15.51 -7.91 -3.11
N VAL A 177 16.57 -7.15 -3.23
CA VAL A 177 17.78 -7.55 -3.96
C VAL A 177 18.47 -8.74 -3.28
N ASP A 178 18.62 -8.69 -1.97
CA ASP A 178 19.36 -9.70 -1.22
C ASP A 178 18.63 -11.04 -1.14
N TRP A 179 17.29 -11.05 -0.97
CA TRP A 179 16.57 -12.32 -0.91
C TRP A 179 16.56 -13.04 -2.27
N VAL A 180 16.49 -12.29 -3.39
CA VAL A 180 16.59 -12.89 -4.73
C VAL A 180 17.98 -13.50 -4.94
N LYS A 181 19.06 -12.79 -4.53
CA LYS A 181 20.45 -13.32 -4.59
C LYS A 181 20.61 -14.57 -3.74
N ALA A 182 20.03 -14.61 -2.54
CA ALA A 182 20.08 -15.79 -1.66
C ALA A 182 19.45 -17.04 -2.28
N LEU A 183 18.59 -16.88 -3.26
CA LEU A 183 17.96 -17.97 -4.02
C LEU A 183 18.73 -18.35 -5.30
N GLY A 184 19.90 -17.73 -5.58
CA GLY A 184 20.68 -17.97 -6.80
C GLY A 184 20.20 -17.22 -8.02
N ALA A 185 19.15 -16.42 -7.91
CA ALA A 185 18.63 -15.61 -9.01
C ALA A 185 19.33 -14.24 -9.11
N ASN A 186 19.15 -13.56 -10.25
CA ASN A 186 19.75 -12.27 -10.56
C ASN A 186 18.69 -11.15 -10.38
N PRO A 187 18.74 -10.35 -9.31
CA PRO A 187 17.75 -9.31 -9.08
C PRO A 187 17.98 -8.10 -9.98
N THR A 188 16.87 -7.56 -10.49
CA THR A 188 16.84 -6.31 -11.26
C THR A 188 15.85 -5.35 -10.60
N PRO A 189 16.29 -4.41 -9.75
CA PRO A 189 15.37 -3.43 -9.16
C PRO A 189 14.89 -2.46 -10.23
N LEU A 190 13.56 -2.41 -10.46
CA LEU A 190 12.91 -1.51 -11.41
C LEU A 190 11.64 -0.90 -10.80
N PRO A 191 11.33 0.39 -11.07
CA PRO A 191 10.03 0.99 -10.79
C PRO A 191 8.90 0.20 -11.46
N PHE A 192 7.72 0.14 -10.83
CA PHE A 192 6.63 -0.70 -11.32
C PHE A 192 6.14 -0.36 -12.74
N PRO A 193 6.06 0.92 -13.17
CA PRO A 193 5.62 1.26 -14.54
C PRO A 193 6.51 0.67 -15.65
N GLU A 194 7.76 0.31 -15.34
CA GLU A 194 8.71 -0.22 -16.32
C GLU A 194 8.63 -1.76 -16.49
N VAL A 195 7.90 -2.44 -15.57
CA VAL A 195 7.98 -3.92 -15.46
C VAL A 195 7.43 -4.62 -16.70
N TYR A 196 6.24 -4.23 -17.20
CA TYR A 196 5.64 -4.88 -18.36
C TYR A 196 6.57 -4.80 -19.60
N SER A 197 7.07 -3.60 -19.89
CA SER A 197 7.97 -3.39 -21.03
C SER A 197 9.29 -4.18 -20.89
N ALA A 198 9.86 -4.24 -19.68
CA ALA A 198 11.08 -5.02 -19.43
C ALA A 198 10.85 -6.54 -19.60
N LEU A 199 9.67 -7.05 -19.21
CA LEU A 199 9.25 -8.45 -19.45
C LEU A 199 9.04 -8.73 -20.94
N GLU A 200 8.32 -7.85 -21.64
CA GLU A 200 8.04 -7.94 -23.06
C GLU A 200 9.32 -7.97 -23.90
N GLN A 201 10.25 -7.06 -23.59
CA GLN A 201 11.57 -6.98 -24.23
C GLN A 201 12.55 -8.09 -23.80
N ARG A 202 12.16 -8.94 -22.83
CA ARG A 202 13.00 -10.00 -22.27
C ARG A 202 14.29 -9.48 -21.61
N ALA A 203 14.32 -8.23 -21.19
CA ALA A 203 15.40 -7.68 -20.40
C ALA A 203 15.48 -8.35 -18.99
N ILE A 204 14.31 -8.78 -18.50
CA ILE A 204 14.13 -9.61 -17.32
C ILE A 204 13.36 -10.88 -17.68
N ASP A 205 13.58 -11.97 -16.93
CA ASP A 205 12.92 -13.26 -17.15
C ASP A 205 11.61 -13.36 -16.37
N GLY A 206 11.49 -12.65 -15.27
CA GLY A 206 10.35 -12.72 -14.37
C GLY A 206 10.24 -11.57 -13.39
N GLN A 207 9.22 -11.63 -12.58
CA GLN A 207 8.89 -10.68 -11.52
C GLN A 207 8.13 -11.39 -10.39
N GLU A 208 7.79 -10.69 -9.33
CA GLU A 208 6.98 -11.19 -8.23
C GLU A 208 5.93 -10.15 -7.84
N ASN A 209 4.70 -10.58 -7.68
CA ASN A 209 3.53 -9.79 -7.28
C ASN A 209 2.38 -10.71 -6.87
N PRO A 210 1.35 -10.19 -6.19
CA PRO A 210 0.11 -10.92 -5.98
C PRO A 210 -0.64 -11.21 -7.30
N GLU A 211 -1.44 -12.26 -7.29
CA GLU A 211 -2.19 -12.72 -8.46
C GLU A 211 -3.08 -11.63 -9.06
N SER A 212 -3.69 -10.80 -8.21
CA SER A 212 -4.53 -9.67 -8.64
C SER A 212 -3.76 -8.65 -9.46
N VAL A 213 -2.50 -8.36 -9.08
CA VAL A 213 -1.61 -7.45 -9.82
C VAL A 213 -1.18 -8.07 -11.14
N ILE A 214 -0.80 -9.37 -11.13
CA ILE A 214 -0.38 -10.11 -12.33
C ILE A 214 -1.52 -10.14 -13.35
N ALA A 215 -2.74 -10.40 -12.91
CA ALA A 215 -3.93 -10.44 -13.77
C ALA A 215 -4.32 -9.05 -14.30
N ALA A 216 -4.40 -8.04 -13.40
CA ALA A 216 -4.85 -6.70 -13.76
C ALA A 216 -3.89 -5.98 -14.73
N ASN A 217 -2.58 -6.26 -14.63
CA ASN A 217 -1.55 -5.72 -15.53
C ASN A 217 -1.27 -6.65 -16.72
N LYS A 218 -2.06 -7.72 -16.90
CA LYS A 218 -1.95 -8.68 -18.01
C LYS A 218 -0.55 -9.29 -18.16
N PHE A 219 0.16 -9.49 -17.05
CA PHE A 219 1.50 -10.09 -17.13
C PHE A 219 1.50 -11.50 -17.73
N TYR A 220 0.34 -12.19 -17.76
CA TYR A 220 0.17 -13.46 -18.44
C TYR A 220 0.45 -13.40 -19.96
N GLU A 221 0.41 -12.21 -20.59
CA GLU A 221 0.79 -12.04 -22.00
C GLU A 221 2.29 -12.22 -22.23
N VAL A 222 3.11 -11.90 -21.21
CA VAL A 222 4.57 -11.91 -21.25
C VAL A 222 5.23 -12.89 -20.26
N GLN A 223 4.42 -13.59 -19.43
CA GLN A 223 4.86 -14.57 -18.43
C GLN A 223 4.08 -15.85 -18.55
N LYS A 224 4.77 -17.00 -18.60
CA LYS A 224 4.15 -18.32 -18.81
C LYS A 224 3.96 -19.14 -17.55
N HIS A 225 4.80 -18.94 -16.56
CA HIS A 225 4.84 -19.76 -15.34
C HIS A 225 4.68 -18.89 -14.10
N MET A 226 3.92 -19.39 -13.14
CA MET A 226 3.80 -18.80 -11.79
C MET A 226 3.95 -19.89 -10.75
N VAL A 227 4.73 -19.66 -9.70
CA VAL A 227 4.78 -20.52 -8.52
C VAL A 227 4.12 -19.80 -7.36
N LEU A 228 3.18 -20.47 -6.67
CA LEU A 228 2.55 -19.99 -5.45
C LEU A 228 3.53 -20.15 -4.29
N SER A 229 4.31 -19.11 -4.06
CA SER A 229 5.36 -19.09 -3.04
C SER A 229 4.93 -18.44 -1.74
N ASN A 230 3.98 -17.51 -1.77
CA ASN A 230 3.54 -16.70 -0.62
C ASN A 230 4.72 -16.19 0.22
N HIS A 231 5.83 -15.85 -0.46
CA HIS A 231 7.10 -15.57 0.19
C HIS A 231 7.09 -14.21 0.92
N GLN A 232 6.14 -13.34 0.60
CA GLN A 232 6.04 -12.00 1.17
C GLN A 232 4.58 -11.56 1.16
N TYR A 233 4.10 -10.97 2.27
CA TYR A 233 2.83 -10.23 2.30
C TYR A 233 3.10 -8.76 2.10
N ASN A 234 2.27 -8.10 1.32
CA ASN A 234 2.51 -6.73 0.90
C ASN A 234 1.40 -5.77 1.35
N PRO A 235 1.57 -5.06 2.46
CA PRO A 235 0.66 -3.98 2.84
C PRO A 235 0.90 -2.76 1.97
N GLN A 236 -0.19 -2.04 1.67
CA GLN A 236 -0.16 -0.74 0.99
C GLN A 236 -0.45 0.36 1.98
N SER A 237 0.53 1.22 2.26
CA SER A 237 0.31 2.42 3.07
C SER A 237 -0.56 3.41 2.32
N ILE A 238 -1.63 3.87 2.96
CA ILE A 238 -2.44 5.00 2.50
C ILE A 238 -1.89 6.25 3.17
N LEU A 239 -1.23 7.07 2.36
CA LEU A 239 -0.50 8.24 2.83
C LEU A 239 -1.18 9.53 2.34
N ILE A 240 -1.10 10.56 3.19
CA ILE A 240 -1.49 11.92 2.84
C ILE A 240 -0.31 12.86 3.10
N SER A 241 -0.15 13.87 2.24
CA SER A 241 0.84 14.93 2.42
C SER A 241 0.63 15.64 3.76
N LYS A 242 1.69 15.73 4.57
CA LYS A 242 1.62 16.48 5.84
C LYS A 242 1.27 17.95 5.61
N LYS A 243 1.80 18.57 4.55
CA LYS A 243 1.46 19.95 4.19
C LYS A 243 -0.03 20.14 3.92
N PHE A 244 -0.64 19.19 3.20
CA PHE A 244 -2.08 19.23 2.96
C PHE A 244 -2.86 18.95 4.24
N TRP A 245 -2.46 17.93 5.02
CA TRP A 245 -3.10 17.54 6.28
C TRP A 245 -3.14 18.68 7.29
N ASP A 246 -2.03 19.38 7.49
CA ASP A 246 -1.92 20.51 8.43
C ASP A 246 -2.78 21.72 7.98
N GLY A 247 -3.12 21.82 6.71
CA GLY A 247 -4.04 22.82 6.16
C GLY A 247 -5.52 22.47 6.28
N LEU A 248 -5.86 21.32 6.87
CA LEU A 248 -7.23 20.87 7.12
C LEU A 248 -7.67 21.27 8.54
N ASN A 249 -8.95 21.59 8.71
CA ASN A 249 -9.52 21.73 10.05
C ASN A 249 -9.80 20.34 10.66
N ALA A 250 -10.10 20.32 11.98
CA ALA A 250 -10.29 19.07 12.72
C ALA A 250 -11.42 18.17 12.16
N ASP A 251 -12.51 18.76 11.67
CA ASP A 251 -13.63 18.00 11.09
C ASP A 251 -13.23 17.37 9.76
N GLN A 252 -12.49 18.11 8.91
CA GLN A 252 -11.97 17.58 7.65
C GLN A 252 -10.98 16.44 7.88
N GLN A 253 -10.06 16.59 8.84
CA GLN A 253 -9.12 15.53 9.23
C GLN A 253 -9.87 14.29 9.74
N LYS A 254 -10.88 14.47 10.58
CA LYS A 254 -11.72 13.38 11.10
C LYS A 254 -12.46 12.65 9.99
N ILE A 255 -13.08 13.37 9.05
CA ILE A 255 -13.77 12.78 7.88
C ILE A 255 -12.81 11.91 7.07
N ILE A 256 -11.65 12.44 6.72
CA ILE A 256 -10.65 11.74 5.91
C ILE A 256 -10.12 10.49 6.65
N ALA A 257 -9.77 10.61 7.92
CA ALA A 257 -9.27 9.49 8.72
C ALA A 257 -10.31 8.37 8.86
N GLN A 258 -11.56 8.71 9.16
CA GLN A 258 -12.65 7.74 9.26
C GLN A 258 -12.93 7.06 7.90
N ALA A 259 -12.99 7.83 6.82
CA ALA A 259 -13.20 7.30 5.48
C ALA A 259 -12.07 6.35 5.07
N ALA A 260 -10.81 6.65 5.42
CA ALA A 260 -9.68 5.78 5.14
C ALA A 260 -9.80 4.43 5.88
N GLN A 261 -10.19 4.43 7.15
CA GLN A 261 -10.38 3.20 7.95
C GLN A 261 -11.55 2.35 7.43
N GLU A 262 -12.68 2.99 7.07
CA GLU A 262 -13.83 2.29 6.51
C GLU A 262 -13.49 1.70 5.12
N ALA A 263 -12.81 2.47 4.27
CA ALA A 263 -12.37 2.03 2.96
C ALA A 263 -11.35 0.88 3.05
N ALA A 264 -10.47 0.85 4.06
CA ALA A 264 -9.50 -0.23 4.25
C ALA A 264 -10.18 -1.56 4.53
N LYS A 265 -11.18 -1.60 5.40
CA LYS A 265 -11.96 -2.82 5.69
C LYS A 265 -12.66 -3.35 4.44
N PHE A 266 -13.29 -2.45 3.68
CA PHE A 266 -13.94 -2.78 2.42
C PHE A 266 -12.93 -3.31 1.39
N GLN A 267 -11.80 -2.62 1.21
CA GLN A 267 -10.77 -2.96 0.24
C GLN A 267 -10.16 -4.34 0.52
N ARG A 268 -9.83 -4.67 1.76
CA ARG A 268 -9.28 -5.99 2.13
C ARG A 268 -10.25 -7.11 1.78
N ALA A 269 -11.55 -6.93 2.03
CA ALA A 269 -12.54 -7.92 1.64
C ALA A 269 -12.58 -8.12 0.11
N GLN A 270 -12.49 -7.03 -0.66
CA GLN A 270 -12.41 -7.10 -2.13
C GLN A 270 -11.11 -7.75 -2.61
N ALA A 271 -9.97 -7.43 -2.00
CA ALA A 271 -8.67 -8.01 -2.34
C ALA A 271 -8.68 -9.54 -2.17
N ARG A 272 -9.16 -10.02 -1.03
CA ARG A 272 -9.25 -11.46 -0.71
C ARG A 272 -10.21 -12.20 -1.64
N ALA A 273 -11.37 -11.61 -1.93
CA ALA A 273 -12.33 -12.18 -2.88
C ALA A 273 -11.76 -12.24 -4.32
N ALA A 274 -10.87 -11.33 -4.68
CA ALA A 274 -10.28 -11.28 -6.01
C ALA A 274 -9.20 -12.35 -6.27
N VAL A 275 -8.62 -12.98 -5.24
CA VAL A 275 -7.49 -13.94 -5.42
C VAL A 275 -7.87 -15.12 -6.31
N ALA A 276 -8.97 -15.81 -5.99
CA ALA A 276 -9.43 -16.96 -6.79
C ALA A 276 -9.80 -16.55 -8.22
N ILE A 277 -10.46 -15.40 -8.39
CA ILE A 277 -10.84 -14.86 -9.70
C ILE A 277 -9.58 -14.54 -10.53
N ALA A 278 -8.56 -13.97 -9.90
CA ALA A 278 -7.29 -13.68 -10.56
C ALA A 278 -6.59 -14.96 -11.00
N GLN A 279 -6.47 -15.98 -10.13
CA GLN A 279 -5.88 -17.28 -10.49
C GLN A 279 -6.61 -17.94 -11.66
N ASP A 280 -7.94 -17.93 -11.67
CA ASP A 280 -8.74 -18.46 -12.79
C ASP A 280 -8.50 -17.68 -14.09
N THR A 281 -8.40 -16.35 -13.99
CA THR A 281 -8.07 -15.50 -15.12
C THR A 281 -6.69 -15.85 -15.70
N LEU A 282 -5.69 -16.02 -14.84
CA LEU A 282 -4.33 -16.36 -15.24
C LEU A 282 -4.29 -17.74 -15.93
N LYS A 283 -4.95 -18.77 -15.38
CA LYS A 283 -5.07 -20.10 -15.97
C LYS A 283 -5.76 -20.07 -17.35
N LYS A 284 -6.89 -19.35 -17.45
CA LYS A 284 -7.63 -19.19 -18.72
C LYS A 284 -6.79 -18.53 -19.81
N ASN A 285 -5.85 -17.68 -19.44
CA ASN A 285 -4.92 -17.02 -20.36
C ASN A 285 -3.60 -17.80 -20.53
N GLY A 286 -3.55 -19.08 -20.15
CA GLY A 286 -2.45 -19.99 -20.45
C GLY A 286 -1.29 -19.96 -19.46
N MET A 287 -1.40 -19.26 -18.32
CA MET A 287 -0.36 -19.30 -17.30
C MET A 287 -0.37 -20.64 -16.55
N GLN A 288 0.78 -21.30 -16.51
CA GLN A 288 0.99 -22.55 -15.78
C GLN A 288 1.30 -22.22 -14.31
N ILE A 289 0.47 -22.71 -13.41
CA ILE A 289 0.60 -22.43 -11.96
C ILE A 289 1.13 -23.69 -11.28
N SER A 290 2.25 -23.55 -10.59
CA SER A 290 2.88 -24.59 -9.76
C SER A 290 2.87 -24.20 -8.28
N THR A 291 3.24 -25.16 -7.43
CA THR A 291 3.40 -24.98 -5.98
C THR A 291 4.70 -25.64 -5.53
N PHE A 292 5.29 -25.13 -4.47
CA PHE A 292 6.36 -25.84 -3.77
C PHE A 292 5.78 -26.98 -2.92
N SER A 293 6.49 -28.11 -2.87
CA SER A 293 6.23 -29.12 -1.83
C SER A 293 6.51 -28.53 -0.42
N PRO A 294 5.97 -29.11 0.65
CA PRO A 294 6.30 -28.66 2.02
C PRO A 294 7.81 -28.65 2.30
N ALA A 295 8.56 -29.60 1.77
CA ALA A 295 10.02 -29.68 1.90
C ALA A 295 10.71 -28.51 1.16
N GLU A 296 10.30 -28.22 -0.06
CA GLU A 296 10.85 -27.11 -0.84
C GLU A 296 10.48 -25.74 -0.23
N LEU A 297 9.26 -25.60 0.33
CA LEU A 297 8.87 -24.40 1.05
C LEU A 297 9.69 -24.20 2.32
N SER A 298 10.01 -25.28 3.07
CA SER A 298 10.92 -25.21 4.22
C SER A 298 12.32 -24.75 3.78
N LYS A 299 12.85 -25.36 2.72
CA LYS A 299 14.15 -24.99 2.15
C LYS A 299 14.20 -23.52 1.68
N LEU A 300 13.13 -23.03 1.06
CA LEU A 300 12.99 -21.62 0.67
C LEU A 300 13.08 -20.72 1.91
N ARG A 301 12.35 -21.03 2.98
CA ARG A 301 12.40 -20.31 4.26
C ARG A 301 13.79 -20.30 4.87
N ASP A 302 14.46 -21.47 4.88
CA ASP A 302 15.80 -21.62 5.47
C ASP A 302 16.84 -20.80 4.70
N LYS A 303 16.77 -20.76 3.36
CA LYS A 303 17.65 -19.92 2.53
C LYS A 303 17.44 -18.42 2.76
N LEU A 304 16.22 -17.98 3.10
CA LEU A 304 15.89 -16.57 3.30
C LEU A 304 16.07 -16.09 4.74
N ARG A 305 16.18 -17.00 5.72
CA ARG A 305 16.40 -16.66 7.14
C ARG A 305 17.61 -15.77 7.39
N PRO A 306 18.80 -15.99 6.76
CA PRO A 306 19.96 -15.11 6.94
C PRO A 306 19.70 -13.68 6.46
N VAL A 307 18.91 -13.51 5.39
CA VAL A 307 18.54 -12.20 4.88
C VAL A 307 17.66 -11.46 5.89
N THR A 308 16.61 -12.13 6.40
CA THR A 308 15.75 -11.57 7.45
C THR A 308 16.57 -11.21 8.71
N ALA A 309 17.52 -12.05 9.13
CA ALA A 309 18.38 -11.77 10.27
C ALA A 309 19.27 -10.52 10.05
N LYS A 310 19.88 -10.40 8.86
CA LYS A 310 20.69 -9.23 8.47
C LYS A 310 19.87 -7.94 8.55
N TYR A 311 18.70 -7.93 7.95
CA TYR A 311 17.85 -6.73 7.94
C TYR A 311 17.18 -6.48 9.28
N GLY A 312 17.00 -7.50 10.13
CA GLY A 312 16.57 -7.35 11.51
C GLY A 312 17.52 -6.46 12.33
N VAL A 313 18.81 -6.54 12.07
CA VAL A 313 19.79 -5.61 12.67
C VAL A 313 19.62 -4.19 12.11
N THR A 314 19.39 -4.05 10.81
CA THR A 314 19.22 -2.75 10.14
C THR A 314 18.00 -1.99 10.62
N VAL A 315 16.85 -2.66 10.73
CA VAL A 315 15.58 -2.05 11.19
C VAL A 315 15.53 -1.88 12.71
N GLY A 316 16.39 -2.56 13.45
CA GLY A 316 16.43 -2.55 14.91
C GLY A 316 15.82 -3.79 15.53
N GLN A 317 16.60 -4.50 16.34
CA GLN A 317 16.20 -5.76 16.98
C GLN A 317 14.95 -5.61 17.86
N ASP A 318 14.77 -4.48 18.52
CA ASP A 318 13.62 -4.25 19.39
C ASP A 318 12.32 -4.11 18.58
N LEU A 319 12.37 -3.51 17.38
CA LEU A 319 11.24 -3.45 16.49
C LEU A 319 10.85 -4.85 15.97
N VAL A 320 11.85 -5.70 15.67
CA VAL A 320 11.61 -7.10 15.26
C VAL A 320 10.98 -7.90 16.40
N LYS A 321 11.47 -7.73 17.64
CA LYS A 321 10.90 -8.39 18.82
C LYS A 321 9.45 -7.94 19.10
N GLU A 322 9.17 -6.64 18.94
CA GLU A 322 7.82 -6.09 19.10
C GLU A 322 6.85 -6.74 18.10
N LEU A 323 7.22 -6.75 16.81
CA LEU A 323 6.44 -7.42 15.78
C LEU A 323 6.21 -8.90 16.09
N GLN A 324 7.27 -9.63 16.48
CA GLN A 324 7.18 -11.05 16.83
C GLN A 324 6.24 -11.27 18.03
N SER A 325 6.33 -10.41 19.04
CA SER A 325 5.45 -10.46 20.21
C SER A 325 3.98 -10.31 19.84
N ASP A 326 3.66 -9.38 18.93
CA ASP A 326 2.28 -9.17 18.50
C ASP A 326 1.76 -10.33 17.65
N LEU A 327 2.60 -10.92 16.80
CA LEU A 327 2.28 -12.14 16.05
C LEU A 327 2.03 -13.33 17.00
N ASP A 328 2.88 -13.52 18.02
CA ASP A 328 2.76 -14.62 18.98
C ASP A 328 1.49 -14.48 19.85
N LYS A 329 1.12 -13.26 20.26
CA LYS A 329 -0.14 -12.98 20.96
C LYS A 329 -1.34 -13.37 20.09
N PHE A 330 -1.34 -12.97 18.82
CA PHE A 330 -2.42 -13.31 17.89
C PHE A 330 -2.51 -14.83 17.68
N ARG A 331 -1.40 -15.51 17.37
CA ARG A 331 -1.33 -16.96 17.18
C ARG A 331 -1.80 -17.75 18.39
N SER A 332 -1.46 -17.26 19.59
CA SER A 332 -1.88 -17.90 20.85
C SER A 332 -3.37 -17.74 21.12
N SER A 333 -3.96 -16.60 20.71
CA SER A 333 -5.41 -16.34 20.88
C SER A 333 -6.26 -17.15 19.91
N THR A 334 -5.74 -17.46 18.71
CA THR A 334 -6.47 -18.24 17.69
C THR A 334 -6.38 -19.76 17.92
N LYS A 335 -5.34 -20.26 18.59
CA LYS A 335 -5.23 -21.69 18.95
C LYS A 335 -6.17 -22.11 20.08
N LYS A 336 -6.76 -21.17 20.81
CA LYS A 336 -7.68 -21.42 21.93
C LYS A 336 -9.16 -21.44 21.51
N LYS A 337 -9.46 -21.14 20.26
CA LYS A 337 -10.79 -21.24 19.64
C LYS A 337 -10.86 -22.46 18.74
#